data_2e64a24d13f806a5072fc28c0345eba7
#
_entry.id   2e64a24d13f806a5072fc28c0345eba7
#
_cell.length_a   1.000
_cell.length_b   1.000
_cell.length_c   1.000
_cell.angle_alpha   90.00
_cell.angle_beta   90.00
_cell.angle_gamma   90.00
#
_symmetry.space_group_name_H-M   'P 1'
#
loop_
_entity.id
_entity.type
_entity.pdbx_description
1 polymer ?
#
loop_
_entity_poly.entity_id
_entity_poly.type
_entity_poly.pdbx_seq_one_letter_code
_entity_poly.pdbx_strand_id
1 'polypeptide(L)'
;LKAKGLQELYRQKTGLIIDAYFSATKIKWILDNVDGARKLAEEGKLLFGTVETWLIWKFTKGKVHVTDYSNASRTMLFNINTLEWDKDILKELDIPESMLPTPVPSSQVYGYTDPSFLGDEIPLAGAAGDQQAALFGQTCFHEGEAKNTYGTGCFLLMNTGEKPVFSKNGLVTTIAWGLDGRVNYALEGSIFVAGAAIQWLRDGMRLIDSLSLIHI
;
A
#
# COMPACT_ATOMS: atom_id res chain seq x y z
N LEU A 1 19.77 -0.41 5.43
CA LEU A 1 19.10 -1.70 5.38
C LEU A 1 19.77 -2.64 4.34
N LYS A 2 19.88 -2.23 3.07
CA LYS A 2 20.56 -3.05 2.03
C LYS A 2 21.99 -3.43 2.43
N ALA A 3 22.77 -2.48 2.92
CA ALA A 3 24.16 -2.72 3.39
C ALA A 3 24.24 -3.65 4.62
N LYS A 4 23.16 -3.80 5.39
CA LYS A 4 23.05 -4.76 6.50
C LYS A 4 22.63 -6.17 6.05
N GLY A 5 22.40 -6.40 4.75
CA GLY A 5 21.99 -7.70 4.22
C GLY A 5 20.53 -8.11 4.54
N LEU A 6 19.67 -7.15 4.89
CA LEU A 6 18.31 -7.42 5.36
C LEU A 6 17.29 -7.68 4.25
N GLN A 7 17.69 -7.71 2.98
CA GLN A 7 16.78 -7.81 1.83
C GLN A 7 15.88 -9.05 1.89
N GLU A 8 16.45 -10.21 2.19
CA GLU A 8 15.68 -11.46 2.23
C GLU A 8 14.70 -11.48 3.42
N LEU A 9 15.11 -10.97 4.58
CA LEU A 9 14.22 -10.84 5.74
C LEU A 9 12.99 -9.98 5.43
N TYR A 10 13.20 -8.80 4.83
CA TYR A 10 12.10 -7.93 4.44
C TYR A 10 11.20 -8.59 3.40
N ARG A 11 11.79 -9.24 2.40
CA ARG A 11 11.05 -9.94 1.36
C ARG A 11 10.16 -11.04 1.93
N GLN A 12 10.69 -11.88 2.83
CA GLN A 12 9.92 -12.97 3.42
C GLN A 12 8.80 -12.49 4.33
N LYS A 13 9.03 -11.41 5.08
CA LYS A 13 8.05 -10.89 6.02
C LYS A 13 7.02 -9.98 5.36
N THR A 14 7.44 -9.10 4.45
CA THR A 14 6.56 -8.07 3.88
C THR A 14 6.16 -8.31 2.43
N GLY A 15 6.80 -9.26 1.74
CA GLY A 15 6.64 -9.47 0.29
C GLY A 15 7.37 -8.45 -0.58
N LEU A 16 7.95 -7.40 0.01
CA LEU A 16 8.48 -6.24 -0.68
C LEU A 16 10.01 -6.27 -0.74
N ILE A 17 10.54 -5.53 -1.70
CA ILE A 17 11.97 -5.17 -1.73
C ILE A 17 12.22 -3.96 -0.83
N ILE A 18 13.45 -3.80 -0.34
CA ILE A 18 13.85 -2.58 0.39
C ILE A 18 13.98 -1.43 -0.60
N ASP A 19 13.02 -0.51 -0.57
CA ASP A 19 12.97 0.65 -1.45
C ASP A 19 12.38 1.88 -0.74
N ALA A 20 12.83 3.07 -1.11
CA ALA A 20 12.30 4.34 -0.61
C ALA A 20 10.87 4.65 -1.12
N TYR A 21 10.38 3.87 -2.06
CA TYR A 21 8.99 3.94 -2.54
C TYR A 21 7.99 3.67 -1.41
N PHE A 22 8.32 2.76 -0.49
CA PHE A 22 7.45 2.35 0.62
C PHE A 22 7.57 3.27 1.84
N SER A 23 6.60 3.19 2.77
CA SER A 23 6.45 4.14 3.87
C SER A 23 7.54 4.06 4.94
N ALA A 24 8.05 2.87 5.24
CA ALA A 24 8.93 2.62 6.39
C ALA A 24 10.14 3.55 6.48
N THR A 25 10.86 3.71 5.38
CA THR A 25 12.07 4.58 5.34
C THR A 25 11.71 6.07 5.42
N LYS A 26 10.53 6.46 4.94
CA LYS A 26 10.02 7.84 5.05
C LYS A 26 9.66 8.17 6.49
N ILE A 27 8.98 7.25 7.19
CA ILE A 27 8.64 7.41 8.62
C ILE A 27 9.93 7.56 9.42
N LYS A 28 10.89 6.64 9.23
CA LYS A 28 12.18 6.72 9.91
C LYS A 28 12.88 8.06 9.63
N TRP A 29 12.91 8.49 8.39
CA TRP A 29 13.54 9.76 8.03
C TRP A 29 12.88 10.95 8.76
N ILE A 30 11.55 10.98 8.84
CA ILE A 30 10.81 12.04 9.54
C ILE A 30 11.15 12.01 11.04
N LEU A 31 11.14 10.83 11.67
CA LEU A 31 11.46 10.68 13.08
C LEU A 31 12.89 11.11 13.42
N ASP A 32 13.83 10.90 12.52
CA ASP A 32 15.24 11.19 12.71
C ASP A 32 15.63 12.64 12.36
N ASN A 33 14.87 13.33 11.48
CA ASN A 33 15.28 14.61 10.91
C ASN A 33 14.31 15.77 11.18
N VAL A 34 13.11 15.51 11.67
CA VAL A 34 12.14 16.57 12.01
C VAL A 34 12.16 16.80 13.52
N ASP A 35 12.48 18.02 13.89
CA ASP A 35 12.59 18.41 15.30
C ASP A 35 11.31 18.09 16.09
N GLY A 36 11.48 17.35 17.19
CA GLY A 36 10.39 16.97 18.09
C GLY A 36 9.54 15.78 17.61
N ALA A 37 9.65 15.34 16.35
CA ALA A 37 8.82 14.26 15.82
C ALA A 37 8.97 12.95 16.61
N ARG A 38 10.21 12.54 16.90
CA ARG A 38 10.49 11.33 17.68
C ARG A 38 9.88 11.40 19.08
N LYS A 39 10.07 12.52 19.76
CA LYS A 39 9.49 12.71 21.09
C LYS A 39 7.96 12.62 21.08
N LEU A 40 7.31 13.25 20.10
CA LEU A 40 5.84 13.16 19.95
C LEU A 40 5.37 11.73 19.63
N ALA A 41 6.14 10.96 18.86
CA ALA A 41 5.83 9.57 18.57
C ALA A 41 5.96 8.68 19.82
N GLU A 42 7.04 8.84 20.62
CA GLU A 42 7.25 8.13 21.87
C GLU A 42 6.20 8.48 22.93
N GLU A 43 5.73 9.73 22.94
CA GLU A 43 4.65 10.19 23.82
C GLU A 43 3.25 9.78 23.32
N GLY A 44 3.13 9.05 22.21
CA GLY A 44 1.85 8.65 21.62
C GLY A 44 1.02 9.81 21.04
N LYS A 45 1.65 10.94 20.72
CA LYS A 45 1.00 12.15 20.19
C LYS A 45 1.16 12.31 18.68
N LEU A 46 1.90 11.45 18.04
CA LEU A 46 2.10 11.41 16.60
C LEU A 46 1.56 10.10 16.05
N LEU A 47 0.68 10.19 15.08
CA LEU A 47 0.09 9.03 14.40
C LEU A 47 0.56 8.97 12.95
N PHE A 48 0.76 7.76 12.46
CA PHE A 48 1.00 7.44 11.06
C PHE A 48 -0.28 6.93 10.40
N GLY A 49 -0.43 7.22 9.12
CA GLY A 49 -1.48 6.63 8.29
C GLY A 49 -1.15 6.75 6.82
N THR A 50 -1.68 5.84 6.03
CA THR A 50 -1.79 5.94 4.59
C THR A 50 -3.01 6.81 4.25
N VAL A 51 -3.27 7.08 2.96
CA VAL A 51 -4.31 8.05 2.56
C VAL A 51 -5.69 7.65 3.09
N GLU A 52 -6.04 6.37 3.00
CA GLU A 52 -7.34 5.87 3.50
C GLU A 52 -7.44 5.98 5.02
N THR A 53 -6.37 5.69 5.76
CA THR A 53 -6.32 5.90 7.21
C THR A 53 -6.62 7.35 7.56
N TRP A 54 -6.01 8.30 6.83
CA TRP A 54 -6.26 9.73 7.01
C TRP A 54 -7.72 10.08 6.73
N LEU A 55 -8.32 9.56 5.67
CA LEU A 55 -9.72 9.81 5.34
C LEU A 55 -10.66 9.26 6.40
N ILE A 56 -10.44 8.02 6.85
CA ILE A 56 -11.22 7.40 7.92
C ILE A 56 -11.09 8.22 9.21
N TRP A 57 -9.86 8.58 9.59
CA TRP A 57 -9.60 9.44 10.74
C TRP A 57 -10.35 10.77 10.67
N LYS A 58 -10.32 11.44 9.51
CA LYS A 58 -11.01 12.73 9.31
C LYS A 58 -12.52 12.56 9.35
N PHE A 59 -13.09 11.60 8.62
CA PHE A 59 -14.53 11.37 8.60
C PHE A 59 -15.11 10.95 9.95
N THR A 60 -14.32 10.29 10.77
CA THR A 60 -14.71 9.91 12.14
C THR A 60 -14.34 10.95 13.21
N LYS A 61 -13.80 12.12 12.81
CA LYS A 61 -13.27 13.13 13.73
C LYS A 61 -12.28 12.58 14.77
N GLY A 62 -11.38 11.71 14.32
CA GLY A 62 -10.31 11.17 15.16
C GLY A 62 -10.72 9.99 16.05
N LYS A 63 -11.90 9.44 15.89
CA LYS A 63 -12.37 8.30 16.70
C LYS A 63 -11.81 6.95 16.23
N VAL A 64 -11.47 6.82 14.93
CA VAL A 64 -11.03 5.56 14.31
C VAL A 64 -9.69 5.74 13.63
N HIS A 65 -8.71 4.93 14.04
CA HIS A 65 -7.35 4.92 13.47
C HIS A 65 -7.02 3.49 13.00
N VAL A 66 -7.40 3.21 11.75
CA VAL A 66 -7.24 1.89 11.11
C VAL A 66 -6.63 2.01 9.72
N THR A 67 -6.06 0.92 9.23
CA THR A 67 -5.65 0.74 7.82
C THR A 67 -6.08 -0.64 7.37
N ASP A 68 -6.47 -0.79 6.11
CA ASP A 68 -6.77 -2.12 5.60
C ASP A 68 -5.50 -2.92 5.28
N TYR A 69 -5.61 -4.25 5.24
CA TYR A 69 -4.45 -5.14 4.98
C TYR A 69 -3.76 -4.84 3.65
N SER A 70 -4.49 -4.43 2.61
CA SER A 70 -3.89 -4.13 1.32
C SER A 70 -2.98 -2.89 1.38
N ASN A 71 -3.41 -1.82 2.04
CA ASN A 71 -2.59 -0.63 2.27
C ASN A 71 -1.47 -0.88 3.30
N ALA A 72 -1.76 -1.61 4.39
CA ALA A 72 -0.74 -2.00 5.37
C ALA A 72 0.42 -2.75 4.70
N SER A 73 0.12 -3.67 3.79
CA SER A 73 1.12 -4.43 3.04
C SER A 73 2.05 -3.58 2.16
N ARG A 74 1.68 -2.31 1.88
CA ARG A 74 2.51 -1.37 1.11
C ARG A 74 3.47 -0.54 1.96
N THR A 75 3.47 -0.72 3.27
CA THR A 75 4.28 0.11 4.18
C THR A 75 5.71 -0.37 4.37
N MET A 76 6.01 -1.63 4.06
CA MET A 76 7.26 -2.32 4.40
C MET A 76 7.46 -2.49 5.93
N LEU A 77 6.38 -2.37 6.71
CA LEU A 77 6.34 -2.58 8.16
C LEU A 77 5.43 -3.75 8.54
N PHE A 78 4.54 -4.16 7.65
CA PHE A 78 3.49 -5.12 7.88
C PHE A 78 3.93 -6.54 7.47
N ASN A 79 3.79 -7.50 8.38
CA ASN A 79 4.07 -8.90 8.09
C ASN A 79 2.86 -9.54 7.42
N ILE A 80 2.98 -9.83 6.13
CA ILE A 80 1.88 -10.39 5.32
C ILE A 80 1.52 -11.83 5.69
N ASN A 81 2.36 -12.53 6.47
CA ASN A 81 2.08 -13.89 6.90
C ASN A 81 1.30 -13.94 8.22
N THR A 82 1.54 -12.99 9.13
CA THR A 82 0.87 -12.91 10.44
C THR A 82 -0.27 -11.90 10.49
N LEU A 83 -0.37 -11.03 9.47
CA LEU A 83 -1.33 -9.92 9.37
C LEU A 83 -1.22 -8.91 10.53
N GLU A 84 0.02 -8.66 10.96
CA GLU A 84 0.35 -7.75 12.05
C GLU A 84 1.56 -6.87 11.67
N TRP A 85 1.76 -5.77 12.39
CA TRP A 85 2.99 -4.99 12.30
C TRP A 85 4.16 -5.84 12.77
N ASP A 86 5.24 -5.90 11.96
CA ASP A 86 6.40 -6.74 12.27
C ASP A 86 7.31 -6.10 13.31
N LYS A 87 7.33 -6.67 14.50
CA LYS A 87 8.07 -6.12 15.66
C LYS A 87 9.58 -6.05 15.45
N ASP A 88 10.16 -6.99 14.69
CA ASP A 88 11.59 -6.96 14.41
C ASP A 88 11.94 -5.83 13.46
N ILE A 89 11.09 -5.59 12.44
CA ILE A 89 11.23 -4.47 11.50
C ILE A 89 11.05 -3.14 12.21
N LEU A 90 10.01 -3.02 13.06
CA LEU A 90 9.78 -1.81 13.85
C LEU A 90 10.98 -1.49 14.75
N LYS A 91 11.54 -2.51 15.43
CA LYS A 91 12.72 -2.37 16.26
C LYS A 91 13.96 -1.99 15.45
N GLU A 92 14.19 -2.61 14.27
CA GLU A 92 15.33 -2.28 13.40
C GLU A 92 15.27 -0.82 12.91
N LEU A 93 14.07 -0.31 12.66
CA LEU A 93 13.84 1.05 12.18
C LEU A 93 13.63 2.07 13.32
N ASP A 94 13.56 1.59 14.56
CA ASP A 94 13.25 2.40 15.73
C ASP A 94 11.96 3.22 15.54
N ILE A 95 10.88 2.52 15.14
CA ILE A 95 9.55 3.08 14.91
C ILE A 95 8.62 2.62 16.05
N PRO A 96 8.04 3.54 16.86
CA PRO A 96 7.08 3.17 17.88
C PRO A 96 5.80 2.57 17.30
N GLU A 97 5.42 1.38 17.75
CA GLU A 97 4.19 0.69 17.30
C GLU A 97 2.94 1.52 17.65
N SER A 98 2.98 2.29 18.73
CA SER A 98 1.88 3.16 19.20
C SER A 98 1.43 4.23 18.18
N MET A 99 2.27 4.57 17.20
CA MET A 99 1.92 5.52 16.15
C MET A 99 1.22 4.88 14.95
N LEU A 100 1.18 3.55 14.87
CA LEU A 100 0.65 2.82 13.71
C LEU A 100 -0.86 2.56 13.85
N PRO A 101 -1.63 2.60 12.75
CA PRO A 101 -3.05 2.27 12.76
C PRO A 101 -3.28 0.79 13.02
N THR A 102 -4.44 0.42 13.51
CA THR A 102 -4.85 -0.99 13.64
C THR A 102 -5.08 -1.59 12.25
N PRO A 103 -4.39 -2.67 11.86
CA PRO A 103 -4.65 -3.35 10.61
C PRO A 103 -5.99 -4.09 10.64
N VAL A 104 -6.78 -3.97 9.58
CA VAL A 104 -8.13 -4.54 9.51
C VAL A 104 -8.39 -5.14 8.11
N PRO A 105 -9.38 -6.04 7.93
CA PRO A 105 -9.82 -6.49 6.61
C PRO A 105 -10.27 -5.34 5.72
N SER A 106 -10.21 -5.55 4.39
CA SER A 106 -10.59 -4.53 3.41
C SER A 106 -12.10 -4.23 3.39
N SER A 107 -12.92 -5.14 3.89
CA SER A 107 -14.38 -4.99 3.99
C SER A 107 -14.87 -5.36 5.38
N GLN A 108 -15.19 -4.34 6.15
CA GLN A 108 -15.91 -4.40 7.43
C GLN A 108 -16.32 -2.98 7.81
N VAL A 109 -17.29 -2.81 8.70
CA VAL A 109 -17.61 -1.48 9.25
C VAL A 109 -16.51 -1.06 10.20
N TYR A 110 -15.71 -0.07 9.81
CA TYR A 110 -14.62 0.52 10.62
C TYR A 110 -15.16 1.51 11.65
N GLY A 111 -16.22 2.22 11.30
CA GLY A 111 -16.86 3.27 12.07
C GLY A 111 -17.88 4.01 11.21
N TYR A 112 -18.32 5.15 11.69
CA TYR A 112 -19.33 5.97 11.04
C TYR A 112 -18.81 7.39 10.84
N THR A 113 -19.27 8.03 9.77
CA THR A 113 -18.96 9.45 9.52
C THR A 113 -19.59 10.32 10.61
N ASP A 114 -18.89 11.40 10.97
CA ASP A 114 -19.54 12.42 11.82
C ASP A 114 -20.63 13.13 10.99
N PRO A 115 -21.85 13.29 11.55
CA PRO A 115 -22.98 13.90 10.83
C PRO A 115 -22.71 15.30 10.26
N SER A 116 -21.74 16.03 10.82
CA SER A 116 -21.39 17.37 10.31
C SER A 116 -20.79 17.38 8.92
N PHE A 117 -20.36 16.23 8.38
CA PHE A 117 -19.83 16.15 7.01
C PHE A 117 -20.93 15.91 5.97
N LEU A 118 -21.84 15.00 6.25
CA LEU A 118 -22.81 14.49 5.26
C LEU A 118 -24.27 14.56 5.74
N GLY A 119 -24.50 15.11 6.93
CA GLY A 119 -25.84 15.26 7.52
C GLY A 119 -26.31 14.04 8.29
N ASP A 120 -25.64 12.88 8.16
CA ASP A 120 -26.00 11.62 8.84
C ASP A 120 -24.77 10.77 9.16
N GLU A 121 -24.92 9.77 10.00
CA GLU A 121 -23.91 8.76 10.30
C GLU A 121 -23.90 7.68 9.21
N ILE A 122 -22.95 7.76 8.30
CA ILE A 122 -22.79 6.80 7.20
C ILE A 122 -21.67 5.81 7.56
N PRO A 123 -21.89 4.48 7.45
CA PRO A 123 -20.86 3.50 7.76
C PRO A 123 -19.69 3.59 6.77
N LEU A 124 -18.48 3.63 7.30
CA LEU A 124 -17.23 3.49 6.54
C LEU A 124 -16.88 2.00 6.53
N ALA A 125 -17.16 1.32 5.42
CA ALA A 125 -17.19 -0.15 5.38
C ALA A 125 -16.25 -0.79 4.35
N GLY A 126 -15.48 0.00 3.62
CA GLY A 126 -14.54 -0.52 2.62
C GLY A 126 -13.32 0.38 2.48
N ALA A 127 -12.14 -0.23 2.47
CA ALA A 127 -10.87 0.41 2.16
C ALA A 127 -9.96 -0.57 1.43
N ALA A 128 -9.27 -0.09 0.39
CA ALA A 128 -8.29 -0.88 -0.35
C ALA A 128 -7.27 0.05 -1.03
N GLY A 129 -6.07 -0.46 -1.26
CA GLY A 129 -5.13 0.21 -2.16
C GLY A 129 -5.71 0.31 -3.57
N ASP A 130 -5.38 1.36 -4.32
CA ASP A 130 -5.94 1.63 -5.65
C ASP A 130 -5.72 0.48 -6.64
N GLN A 131 -4.54 -0.12 -6.63
CA GLN A 131 -4.21 -1.24 -7.51
C GLN A 131 -4.93 -2.53 -7.10
N GLN A 132 -5.11 -2.75 -5.80
CA GLN A 132 -5.87 -3.86 -5.23
C GLN A 132 -7.38 -3.71 -5.50
N ALA A 133 -7.90 -2.50 -5.32
CA ALA A 133 -9.27 -2.17 -5.70
C ALA A 133 -9.52 -2.40 -7.21
N ALA A 134 -8.54 -2.04 -8.06
CA ALA A 134 -8.62 -2.31 -9.49
C ALA A 134 -8.60 -3.82 -9.82
N LEU A 135 -7.78 -4.61 -9.12
CA LEU A 135 -7.76 -6.07 -9.28
C LEU A 135 -9.13 -6.68 -8.94
N PHE A 136 -9.70 -6.27 -7.82
CA PHE A 136 -11.04 -6.69 -7.38
C PHE A 136 -12.13 -6.20 -8.37
N GLY A 137 -12.09 -4.92 -8.75
CA GLY A 137 -13.06 -4.31 -9.67
C GLY A 137 -13.01 -4.87 -11.09
N GLN A 138 -11.87 -5.43 -11.51
CA GLN A 138 -11.73 -6.19 -12.76
C GLN A 138 -12.16 -7.65 -12.62
N THR A 139 -12.78 -8.01 -11.48
CA THR A 139 -13.29 -9.36 -11.19
C THR A 139 -12.22 -10.46 -11.19
N CYS A 140 -10.98 -10.13 -10.89
CA CYS A 140 -9.87 -11.10 -10.81
C CYS A 140 -9.94 -11.87 -9.48
N PHE A 141 -11.01 -12.61 -9.25
CA PHE A 141 -11.30 -13.29 -7.98
C PHE A 141 -10.59 -14.64 -7.82
N HIS A 142 -10.18 -15.26 -8.92
CA HIS A 142 -9.57 -16.58 -8.92
C HIS A 142 -8.05 -16.51 -9.09
N GLU A 143 -7.37 -17.53 -8.59
CA GLU A 143 -5.93 -17.67 -8.75
C GLU A 143 -5.53 -17.70 -10.25
N GLY A 144 -4.53 -16.91 -10.60
CA GLY A 144 -4.03 -16.77 -11.97
C GLY A 144 -4.71 -15.64 -12.76
N GLU A 145 -5.82 -15.10 -12.29
CA GLU A 145 -6.45 -13.93 -12.93
C GLU A 145 -5.64 -12.67 -12.65
N ALA A 146 -5.49 -11.84 -13.68
CA ALA A 146 -4.63 -10.67 -13.62
C ALA A 146 -5.26 -9.45 -14.29
N LYS A 147 -4.90 -8.28 -13.78
CA LYS A 147 -5.20 -6.99 -14.42
C LYS A 147 -3.90 -6.25 -14.72
N ASN A 148 -3.92 -5.41 -15.72
CA ASN A 148 -2.85 -4.46 -15.97
C ASN A 148 -3.42 -3.06 -16.15
N THR A 149 -2.99 -2.13 -15.30
CA THR A 149 -3.37 -0.72 -15.39
C THR A 149 -2.33 0.03 -16.20
N TYR A 150 -2.74 0.60 -17.32
CA TYR A 150 -1.91 1.45 -18.18
C TYR A 150 -2.21 2.92 -17.87
N GLY A 151 -1.20 3.65 -17.40
CA GLY A 151 -1.25 5.08 -17.12
C GLY A 151 0.12 5.71 -17.38
N THR A 152 0.53 6.66 -16.56
CA THR A 152 1.90 7.21 -16.55
C THR A 152 2.93 6.08 -16.43
N GLY A 153 2.67 5.13 -15.53
CA GLY A 153 3.31 3.82 -15.44
C GLY A 153 2.33 2.70 -15.80
N CYS A 154 2.81 1.46 -15.72
CA CYS A 154 2.00 0.24 -15.83
C CYS A 154 2.14 -0.57 -14.55
N PHE A 155 1.00 -1.07 -14.04
CA PHE A 155 0.93 -1.87 -12.81
C PHE A 155 0.14 -3.14 -13.07
N LEU A 156 0.87 -4.24 -13.21
CA LEU A 156 0.32 -5.59 -13.36
C LEU A 156 0.13 -6.20 -11.97
N LEU A 157 -1.07 -6.66 -11.66
CA LEU A 157 -1.33 -7.50 -10.49
C LEU A 157 -1.98 -8.81 -10.93
N MET A 158 -1.52 -9.92 -10.32
CA MET A 158 -2.09 -11.25 -10.53
C MET A 158 -2.47 -11.85 -9.18
N ASN A 159 -3.74 -12.25 -9.04
CA ASN A 159 -4.22 -12.96 -7.86
C ASN A 159 -3.50 -14.32 -7.73
N THR A 160 -2.92 -14.60 -6.58
CA THR A 160 -2.21 -15.85 -6.27
C THR A 160 -2.94 -16.74 -5.27
N GLY A 161 -4.23 -16.43 -4.98
CA GLY A 161 -5.03 -17.17 -4.00
C GLY A 161 -4.70 -16.81 -2.55
N GLU A 162 -4.98 -17.75 -1.65
CA GLU A 162 -4.87 -17.53 -0.19
C GLU A 162 -3.45 -17.74 0.37
N LYS A 163 -2.45 -17.95 -0.48
CA LYS A 163 -1.06 -18.13 -0.05
C LYS A 163 -0.14 -17.12 -0.71
N PRO A 164 0.78 -16.51 0.04
CA PRO A 164 1.78 -15.62 -0.55
C PRO A 164 2.72 -16.41 -1.48
N VAL A 165 2.93 -15.91 -2.68
CA VAL A 165 3.87 -16.46 -3.67
C VAL A 165 5.03 -15.49 -3.85
N PHE A 166 6.26 -15.98 -3.69
CA PHE A 166 7.46 -15.15 -3.82
C PHE A 166 8.13 -15.38 -5.17
N SER A 167 8.15 -14.33 -5.99
CA SER A 167 8.76 -14.37 -7.32
C SER A 167 10.29 -14.49 -7.25
N LYS A 168 10.87 -15.27 -8.15
CA LYS A 168 12.34 -15.33 -8.37
C LYS A 168 12.80 -14.29 -9.42
N ASN A 169 11.87 -13.58 -10.06
CA ASN A 169 12.12 -12.70 -11.20
C ASN A 169 11.84 -11.20 -10.88
N GLY A 170 11.90 -10.80 -9.61
CA GLY A 170 11.82 -9.40 -9.21
C GLY A 170 10.41 -8.85 -9.01
N LEU A 171 9.35 -9.64 -9.16
CA LEU A 171 8.01 -9.23 -8.77
C LEU A 171 7.91 -9.15 -7.24
N VAL A 172 7.10 -8.23 -6.74
CA VAL A 172 6.78 -8.13 -5.30
C VAL A 172 5.52 -8.90 -4.97
N THR A 173 5.43 -9.36 -3.73
CA THR A 173 4.23 -10.00 -3.18
C THR A 173 3.48 -8.98 -2.33
N THR A 174 2.18 -8.92 -2.46
CA THR A 174 1.34 -7.99 -1.70
C THR A 174 0.04 -8.69 -1.29
N ILE A 175 -0.69 -8.11 -0.34
CA ILE A 175 -2.06 -8.54 -0.07
C ILE A 175 -2.97 -7.93 -1.13
N ALA A 176 -3.81 -8.74 -1.74
CA ALA A 176 -4.83 -8.30 -2.68
C ALA A 176 -6.04 -7.71 -1.92
N TRP A 177 -6.59 -8.45 -0.97
CA TRP A 177 -7.68 -8.00 -0.08
C TRP A 177 -7.84 -8.94 1.10
N GLY A 178 -8.49 -8.42 2.15
CA GLY A 178 -9.06 -9.21 3.24
C GLY A 178 -10.58 -9.12 3.20
N LEU A 179 -11.26 -10.25 3.02
CA LEU A 179 -12.72 -10.33 2.89
C LEU A 179 -13.25 -11.62 3.54
N ASP A 180 -14.31 -11.51 4.32
CA ASP A 180 -15.01 -12.66 4.95
C ASP A 180 -14.07 -13.61 5.70
N GLY A 181 -13.10 -13.08 6.43
CA GLY A 181 -12.12 -13.84 7.20
C GLY A 181 -11.04 -14.53 6.38
N ARG A 182 -10.98 -14.29 5.07
CA ARG A 182 -9.96 -14.79 4.15
C ARG A 182 -9.08 -13.66 3.65
N VAL A 183 -7.83 -13.98 3.32
CA VAL A 183 -6.89 -13.04 2.72
C VAL A 183 -6.39 -13.61 1.40
N ASN A 184 -6.55 -12.83 0.34
CA ASN A 184 -5.96 -13.13 -0.96
C ASN A 184 -4.69 -12.32 -1.15
N TYR A 185 -3.73 -12.94 -1.83
CA TYR A 185 -2.44 -12.35 -2.16
C TYR A 185 -2.34 -12.07 -3.66
N ALA A 186 -1.40 -11.22 -4.03
CA ALA A 186 -1.10 -10.94 -5.43
C ALA A 186 0.41 -10.82 -5.66
N LEU A 187 0.84 -11.22 -6.86
CA LEU A 187 2.13 -10.80 -7.41
C LEU A 187 1.95 -9.49 -8.16
N GLU A 188 2.90 -8.57 -7.99
CA GLU A 188 2.88 -7.26 -8.64
C GLU A 188 4.17 -7.01 -9.43
N GLY A 189 3.99 -6.55 -10.66
CA GLY A 189 5.04 -5.98 -11.49
C GLY A 189 4.74 -4.51 -11.77
N SER A 190 5.72 -3.63 -11.55
CA SER A 190 5.58 -2.19 -11.71
C SER A 190 6.57 -1.64 -12.74
N ILE A 191 6.06 -0.89 -13.71
CA ILE A 191 6.84 -0.13 -14.68
C ILE A 191 6.47 1.34 -14.49
N PHE A 192 7.40 2.15 -13.97
CA PHE A 192 7.10 3.54 -13.57
C PHE A 192 6.98 4.51 -14.75
N VAL A 193 7.58 4.18 -15.89
CA VAL A 193 7.57 5.00 -17.10
C VAL A 193 6.99 4.19 -18.26
N ALA A 194 5.71 4.36 -18.56
CA ALA A 194 5.00 3.72 -19.66
C ALA A 194 4.31 4.75 -20.55
N GLY A 195 3.10 5.20 -20.22
CA GLY A 195 2.43 6.28 -20.94
C GLY A 195 3.25 7.59 -20.92
N ALA A 196 4.02 7.82 -19.86
CA ALA A 196 4.94 8.95 -19.79
C ALA A 196 6.02 8.92 -20.89
N ALA A 197 6.51 7.74 -21.30
CA ALA A 197 7.44 7.62 -22.41
C ALA A 197 6.80 8.03 -23.74
N ILE A 198 5.55 7.63 -23.96
CA ILE A 198 4.79 8.00 -25.16
C ILE A 198 4.51 9.50 -25.18
N GLN A 199 4.11 10.05 -24.03
CA GLN A 199 3.95 11.50 -23.90
C GLN A 199 5.26 12.25 -24.19
N TRP A 200 6.38 11.76 -23.70
CA TRP A 200 7.70 12.36 -23.98
C TRP A 200 8.06 12.29 -25.47
N LEU A 201 7.77 11.17 -26.16
CA LEU A 201 7.98 11.06 -27.62
C LEU A 201 7.14 12.07 -28.37
N ARG A 202 5.89 12.32 -27.94
CA ARG A 202 4.98 13.29 -28.56
C ARG A 202 5.37 14.73 -28.22
N ASP A 203 5.45 15.06 -26.94
CA ASP A 203 5.55 16.45 -26.47
C ASP A 203 6.99 16.94 -26.34
N GLY A 204 7.90 16.07 -25.90
CA GLY A 204 9.31 16.38 -25.69
C GLY A 204 10.14 16.25 -26.97
N MET A 205 10.08 15.11 -27.63
CA MET A 205 10.87 14.83 -28.83
C MET A 205 10.15 15.20 -30.14
N ARG A 206 8.83 15.35 -30.13
CA ARG A 206 7.98 15.66 -31.28
C ARG A 206 8.18 14.68 -32.45
N LEU A 207 8.36 13.40 -32.12
CA LEU A 207 8.53 12.33 -33.11
C LEU A 207 7.21 11.76 -33.61
N ILE A 208 6.14 11.95 -32.82
CA ILE A 208 4.78 11.51 -33.13
C ILE A 208 3.79 12.62 -32.77
N ASP A 209 2.72 12.80 -33.52
CA ASP A 209 1.68 13.77 -33.25
C ASP A 209 0.53 13.17 -32.42
N SER A 210 0.30 11.86 -32.57
CA SER A 210 -0.74 11.13 -31.83
C SER A 210 -0.35 9.67 -31.61
N LEU A 211 -1.04 9.00 -30.66
CA LEU A 211 -0.86 7.56 -30.40
C LEU A 211 -1.21 6.68 -31.61
N SER A 212 -2.10 7.13 -32.49
CA SER A 212 -2.49 6.38 -33.70
C SER A 212 -1.34 6.16 -34.68
N LEU A 213 -0.29 6.99 -34.61
CA LEU A 213 0.90 6.86 -35.46
C LEU A 213 1.88 5.77 -35.00
N ILE A 214 1.69 5.18 -33.81
CA ILE A 214 2.48 4.06 -33.29
C ILE A 214 2.14 2.74 -34.01
N HIS A 215 0.99 2.67 -34.66
CA HIS A 215 0.48 1.49 -35.35
C HIS A 215 0.69 1.54 -36.87
N ILE A 216 1.80 2.11 -37.31
CA ILE A 216 2.15 2.10 -38.75
C ILE A 216 2.73 0.74 -39.14
#